data_76227d59d3877ff7a0f3d3b60a3347e0
#
_entry.id   76227d59d3877ff7a0f3d3b60a3347e0
#
_cell.length_a   1.000
_cell.length_b   1.000
_cell.length_c   1.000
_cell.angle_alpha   90.00
_cell.angle_beta   90.00
_cell.angle_gamma   90.00
#
_symmetry.space_group_name_H-M   'P 1'
#
loop_
_entity.id
_entity.type
_entity.pdbx_description
1 polymer ?
#
loop_
_entity_poly.entity_id
_entity_poly.type
_entity_poly.pdbx_seq_one_letter_code
_entity_poly.pdbx_strand_id
1 'polypeptide(L)'
;KSIDNMRRIAQLCSERGIKLVFSYTPHPATNTERWQTSVAEETAAELGVEFINFLDTDIVDYYTDMYDANSHLNISGARKLTRYLGRLLSEEYGLADHRGEAGYSSWDADYQEYLKTREQQLADETDLSRALLMLSYERYSSLIYIPAGSGLFGNDRVTKLIENAAGTELPELRKAAESG
;
A
#
# COMPACT_ATOMS: atom_id res chain seq x y z
N LYS A 1 -22.05 9.38 -16.72
CA LYS A 1 -22.33 9.66 -15.27
C LYS A 1 -21.06 9.86 -14.47
N SER A 2 -20.04 8.97 -14.54
CA SER A 2 -18.79 9.15 -13.79
C SER A 2 -17.99 10.37 -14.27
N ILE A 3 -17.83 10.56 -15.56
CA ILE A 3 -17.16 11.71 -16.17
C ILE A 3 -17.87 13.04 -15.82
N ASP A 4 -19.19 13.06 -15.83
CA ASP A 4 -19.95 14.27 -15.44
C ASP A 4 -19.72 14.62 -13.97
N ASN A 5 -19.56 13.62 -13.11
CA ASN A 5 -19.22 13.84 -11.71
C ASN A 5 -17.79 14.39 -11.56
N MET A 6 -16.81 13.89 -12.33
CA MET A 6 -15.46 14.46 -12.34
C MET A 6 -15.50 15.96 -12.70
N ARG A 7 -16.21 16.34 -13.76
CA ARG A 7 -16.38 17.73 -14.18
C ARG A 7 -17.00 18.59 -13.07
N ARG A 8 -18.06 18.10 -12.43
CA ARG A 8 -18.73 18.80 -11.32
C ARG A 8 -17.83 18.98 -10.10
N ILE A 9 -17.05 17.96 -9.75
CA ILE A 9 -16.09 18.02 -8.63
C ILE A 9 -15.00 19.04 -8.96
N ALA A 10 -14.43 18.98 -10.17
CA ALA A 10 -13.39 19.91 -10.61
C ALA A 10 -13.88 21.35 -10.59
N GLN A 11 -15.10 21.60 -11.09
CA GLN A 11 -15.73 22.92 -11.03
C GLN A 11 -15.89 23.41 -9.58
N LEU A 12 -16.45 22.58 -8.70
CA LEU A 12 -16.68 22.92 -7.28
C LEU A 12 -15.37 23.25 -6.56
N CYS A 13 -14.31 22.48 -6.81
CA CYS A 13 -13.00 22.71 -6.22
C CYS A 13 -12.39 24.02 -6.73
N SER A 14 -12.49 24.28 -8.04
CA SER A 14 -12.01 25.50 -8.66
C SER A 14 -12.71 26.74 -8.09
N GLU A 15 -14.04 26.70 -7.98
CA GLU A 15 -14.86 27.81 -7.41
C GLU A 15 -14.49 28.12 -5.95
N ARG A 16 -13.93 27.14 -5.22
CA ARG A 16 -13.55 27.26 -3.80
C ARG A 16 -12.06 27.44 -3.57
N GLY A 17 -11.26 27.49 -4.63
CA GLY A 17 -9.80 27.57 -4.53
C GLY A 17 -9.16 26.31 -3.90
N ILE A 18 -9.82 25.15 -4.04
CA ILE A 18 -9.33 23.87 -3.54
C ILE A 18 -8.48 23.22 -4.64
N LYS A 19 -7.23 22.86 -4.32
CA LYS A 19 -6.39 22.08 -5.22
C LYS A 19 -6.92 20.65 -5.28
N LEU A 20 -7.33 20.20 -6.48
CA LEU A 20 -7.86 18.87 -6.72
C LEU A 20 -6.81 18.01 -7.41
N VAL A 21 -6.69 16.77 -6.98
CA VAL A 21 -5.95 15.71 -7.66
C VAL A 21 -6.85 14.49 -7.72
N PHE A 22 -7.00 13.89 -8.88
CA PHE A 22 -7.63 12.60 -9.03
C PHE A 22 -6.58 11.49 -8.89
N SER A 23 -6.96 10.35 -8.38
CA SER A 23 -6.08 9.18 -8.36
C SER A 23 -6.86 7.90 -8.61
N TYR A 24 -6.18 6.91 -9.17
CA TYR A 24 -6.69 5.56 -9.32
C TYR A 24 -5.78 4.59 -8.58
N THR A 25 -6.33 3.86 -7.61
CA THR A 25 -5.57 2.99 -6.71
C THR A 25 -5.03 1.75 -7.43
N PRO A 26 -3.85 1.22 -7.04
CA PRO A 26 -3.27 0.04 -7.67
C PRO A 26 -4.10 -1.22 -7.35
N HIS A 27 -4.41 -1.98 -8.37
CA HIS A 27 -5.01 -3.31 -8.28
C HIS A 27 -4.82 -4.07 -9.61
N PRO A 28 -5.03 -5.40 -9.67
CA PRO A 28 -4.96 -6.17 -10.90
C PRO A 28 -6.10 -5.80 -11.87
N ALA A 29 -5.93 -4.68 -12.57
CA ALA A 29 -6.96 -4.12 -13.43
C ALA A 29 -7.18 -4.93 -14.72
N THR A 30 -8.44 -5.13 -15.08
CA THR A 30 -8.86 -5.66 -16.37
C THR A 30 -8.59 -4.65 -17.50
N ASN A 31 -8.58 -5.12 -18.76
CA ASN A 31 -8.46 -4.22 -19.91
C ASN A 31 -9.58 -3.16 -19.97
N THR A 32 -10.78 -3.51 -19.51
CA THR A 32 -11.91 -2.56 -19.45
C THR A 32 -11.65 -1.46 -18.42
N GLU A 33 -11.15 -1.80 -17.25
CA GLU A 33 -10.80 -0.83 -16.21
C GLU A 33 -9.65 0.07 -16.64
N ARG A 34 -8.62 -0.48 -17.28
CA ARG A 34 -7.52 0.31 -17.87
C ARG A 34 -8.02 1.31 -18.90
N TRP A 35 -8.92 0.88 -19.80
CA TRP A 35 -9.55 1.79 -20.75
C TRP A 35 -10.40 2.86 -20.05
N GLN A 36 -11.17 2.52 -19.02
CA GLN A 36 -11.94 3.49 -18.25
C GLN A 36 -11.03 4.49 -17.53
N THR A 37 -9.89 4.02 -17.02
CA THR A 37 -8.90 4.87 -16.37
C THR A 37 -8.28 5.84 -17.37
N SER A 38 -7.93 5.41 -18.60
CA SER A 38 -7.39 6.33 -19.61
C SER A 38 -8.39 7.41 -20.00
N VAL A 39 -9.68 7.10 -20.10
CA VAL A 39 -10.73 8.12 -20.31
C VAL A 39 -10.84 9.09 -19.16
N ALA A 40 -10.63 8.64 -17.93
CA ALA A 40 -10.61 9.52 -16.76
C ALA A 40 -9.37 10.42 -16.72
N GLU A 41 -8.19 9.90 -17.11
CA GLU A 41 -6.96 10.69 -17.27
C GLU A 41 -7.11 11.78 -18.33
N GLU A 42 -7.63 11.43 -19.51
CA GLU A 42 -7.91 12.40 -20.58
C GLU A 42 -8.87 13.49 -20.09
N THR A 43 -9.95 13.11 -19.37
CA THR A 43 -10.90 14.06 -18.79
C THR A 43 -10.24 14.97 -17.75
N ALA A 44 -9.39 14.44 -16.89
CA ALA A 44 -8.67 15.24 -15.91
C ALA A 44 -7.73 16.25 -16.60
N ALA A 45 -7.03 15.83 -17.65
CA ALA A 45 -6.18 16.68 -18.46
C ALA A 45 -6.98 17.82 -19.15
N GLU A 46 -8.15 17.52 -19.73
CA GLU A 46 -9.06 18.52 -20.28
C GLU A 46 -9.50 19.57 -19.24
N LEU A 47 -9.65 19.15 -17.98
CA LEU A 47 -10.06 20.01 -16.87
C LEU A 47 -8.89 20.75 -16.21
N GLY A 48 -7.65 20.50 -16.64
CA GLY A 48 -6.46 21.04 -16.00
C GLY A 48 -6.24 20.51 -14.58
N VAL A 49 -6.75 19.31 -14.28
CA VAL A 49 -6.63 18.63 -12.99
C VAL A 49 -5.63 17.49 -13.11
N GLU A 50 -4.74 17.39 -12.16
CA GLU A 50 -3.76 16.30 -12.11
C GLU A 50 -4.43 14.96 -11.85
N PHE A 51 -3.93 13.91 -12.50
CA PHE A 51 -4.38 12.54 -12.30
C PHE A 51 -3.18 11.62 -12.01
N ILE A 52 -3.24 10.89 -10.92
CA ILE A 52 -2.21 9.93 -10.53
C ILE A 52 -2.73 8.51 -10.78
N ASN A 53 -2.20 7.87 -11.81
CA ASN A 53 -2.52 6.50 -12.13
C ASN A 53 -1.54 5.54 -11.46
N PHE A 54 -2.01 4.76 -10.48
CA PHE A 54 -1.18 3.79 -9.76
C PHE A 54 -1.23 2.38 -10.34
N LEU A 55 -1.98 2.14 -11.44
CA LEU A 55 -2.12 0.79 -12.02
C LEU A 55 -0.81 0.23 -12.56
N ASP A 56 0.07 1.11 -13.07
CA ASP A 56 1.30 0.74 -13.75
C ASP A 56 2.55 1.09 -12.91
N THR A 57 2.38 1.11 -11.58
CA THR A 57 3.48 1.39 -10.64
C THR A 57 3.87 0.12 -9.89
N ASP A 58 5.14 0.03 -9.50
CA ASP A 58 5.70 -1.06 -8.69
C ASP A 58 5.60 -0.78 -7.18
N ILE A 59 4.66 0.08 -6.75
CA ILE A 59 4.50 0.45 -5.34
C ILE A 59 4.00 -0.73 -4.52
N VAL A 60 3.16 -1.58 -5.12
CA VAL A 60 2.57 -2.76 -4.48
C VAL A 60 2.88 -4.02 -5.28
N ASP A 61 3.11 -5.12 -4.58
CA ASP A 61 3.19 -6.46 -5.16
C ASP A 61 1.80 -7.12 -5.06
N TYR A 62 1.14 -7.34 -6.18
CA TYR A 62 -0.20 -7.92 -6.21
C TYR A 62 -0.28 -9.35 -5.65
N TYR A 63 0.85 -10.02 -5.46
CA TYR A 63 0.89 -11.35 -4.85
C TYR A 63 0.86 -11.31 -3.31
N THR A 64 1.49 -10.30 -2.70
CA THR A 64 1.63 -10.19 -1.24
C THR A 64 0.80 -9.08 -0.62
N ASP A 65 0.43 -8.05 -1.39
CA ASP A 65 -0.16 -6.81 -0.88
C ASP A 65 -1.68 -6.70 -1.10
N MET A 66 -2.31 -7.76 -1.65
CA MET A 66 -3.75 -7.80 -1.86
C MET A 66 -4.46 -8.53 -0.72
N TYR A 67 -5.61 -8.02 -0.31
CA TYR A 67 -6.52 -8.68 0.62
C TYR A 67 -7.34 -9.77 -0.08
N ASP A 68 -7.78 -9.48 -1.29
CA ASP A 68 -8.52 -10.38 -2.16
C ASP A 68 -7.87 -10.42 -3.56
N ALA A 69 -8.36 -11.32 -4.41
CA ALA A 69 -7.83 -11.47 -5.77
C ALA A 69 -8.13 -10.30 -6.70
N ASN A 70 -8.95 -9.31 -6.30
CA ASN A 70 -9.58 -8.42 -7.25
C ASN A 70 -9.26 -6.93 -7.10
N SER A 71 -9.41 -6.32 -5.92
CA SER A 71 -9.41 -4.87 -5.87
C SER A 71 -8.98 -4.24 -4.54
N HIS A 72 -8.86 -5.00 -3.47
CA HIS A 72 -8.57 -4.43 -2.18
C HIS A 72 -7.13 -4.71 -1.75
N LEU A 73 -6.41 -3.65 -1.44
CA LEU A 73 -5.11 -3.78 -0.79
C LEU A 73 -5.30 -4.33 0.63
N ASN A 74 -4.42 -5.25 1.01
CA ASN A 74 -4.27 -5.58 2.42
C ASN A 74 -3.51 -4.45 3.13
N ILE A 75 -3.28 -4.60 4.42
CA ILE A 75 -2.63 -3.54 5.18
C ILE A 75 -1.18 -3.27 4.74
N SER A 76 -0.45 -4.27 4.22
CA SER A 76 0.89 -4.07 3.63
C SER A 76 0.81 -3.15 2.42
N GLY A 77 -0.03 -3.49 1.45
CA GLY A 77 -0.24 -2.68 0.24
C GLY A 77 -0.76 -1.28 0.55
N ALA A 78 -1.76 -1.18 1.43
CA ALA A 78 -2.30 0.12 1.86
C ALA A 78 -1.21 1.00 2.49
N ARG A 79 -0.31 0.43 3.29
CA ARG A 79 0.78 1.17 3.93
C ARG A 79 1.85 1.62 2.92
N LYS A 80 2.22 0.77 1.97
CA LYS A 80 3.16 1.12 0.90
C LYS A 80 2.61 2.32 0.09
N LEU A 81 1.35 2.23 -0.33
CA LEU A 81 0.68 3.31 -1.06
C LEU A 81 0.57 4.59 -0.22
N THR A 82 0.17 4.51 1.04
CA THR A 82 0.04 5.68 1.94
C THR A 82 1.40 6.37 2.15
N ARG A 83 2.48 5.61 2.32
CA ARG A 83 3.83 6.18 2.42
C ARG A 83 4.28 6.87 1.15
N TYR A 84 3.97 6.28 0.01
CA TYR A 84 4.26 6.91 -1.29
C TYR A 84 3.50 8.22 -1.44
N LEU A 85 2.18 8.19 -1.19
CA LEU A 85 1.33 9.38 -1.23
C LEU A 85 1.80 10.46 -0.26
N GLY A 86 2.16 10.09 0.97
CA GLY A 86 2.65 11.04 1.96
C GLY A 86 3.92 11.77 1.50
N ARG A 87 4.86 11.05 0.87
CA ARG A 87 6.06 11.66 0.28
C ARG A 87 5.71 12.57 -0.89
N LEU A 88 4.91 12.09 -1.83
CA LEU A 88 4.45 12.87 -2.98
C LEU A 88 3.78 14.17 -2.55
N LEU A 89 2.86 14.09 -1.59
CA LEU A 89 2.13 15.26 -1.08
C LEU A 89 3.07 16.25 -0.37
N SER A 90 4.08 15.77 0.33
CA SER A 90 5.07 16.64 0.98
C SER A 90 6.02 17.29 -0.05
N GLU A 91 6.57 16.49 -0.97
CA GLU A 91 7.62 16.93 -1.89
C GLU A 91 7.07 17.80 -3.03
N GLU A 92 5.90 17.43 -3.59
CA GLU A 92 5.36 18.09 -4.78
C GLU A 92 4.23 19.08 -4.47
N TYR A 93 3.52 18.86 -3.34
CA TYR A 93 2.39 19.74 -2.97
C TYR A 93 2.69 20.60 -1.74
N GLY A 94 3.86 20.43 -1.13
CA GLY A 94 4.31 21.26 -0.01
C GLY A 94 3.49 21.07 1.28
N LEU A 95 2.84 19.90 1.46
CA LEU A 95 2.13 19.61 2.70
C LEU A 95 3.15 19.38 3.83
N ALA A 96 2.95 20.10 4.92
CA ALA A 96 3.82 20.01 6.09
C ALA A 96 3.60 18.71 6.86
N ASP A 97 4.69 18.24 7.50
CA ASP A 97 4.61 17.15 8.48
C ASP A 97 4.29 17.75 9.85
N HIS A 98 3.14 17.45 10.37
CA HIS A 98 2.64 17.96 11.65
C HIS A 98 2.84 17.00 12.83
N ARG A 99 3.59 15.90 12.63
CA ARG A 99 3.87 14.95 13.72
C ARG A 99 4.64 15.62 14.83
N GLY A 100 4.20 15.43 16.08
CA GLY A 100 4.80 16.03 17.27
C GLY A 100 4.37 17.49 17.53
N GLU A 101 3.52 18.08 16.71
CA GLU A 101 2.96 19.41 16.96
C GLU A 101 1.77 19.33 17.92
N ALA A 102 1.69 20.26 18.87
CA ALA A 102 0.66 20.25 19.91
C ALA A 102 -0.78 20.26 19.38
N GLY A 103 -1.02 20.94 18.25
CA GLY A 103 -2.33 20.97 17.59
C GLY A 103 -2.79 19.65 17.01
N TYR A 104 -1.87 18.69 16.83
CA TYR A 104 -2.13 17.37 16.23
C TYR A 104 -1.87 16.21 17.21
N SER A 105 -1.73 16.51 18.50
CA SER A 105 -1.39 15.53 19.55
C SER A 105 -2.41 14.37 19.67
N SER A 106 -3.66 14.58 19.31
CA SER A 106 -4.66 13.48 19.24
C SER A 106 -4.29 12.44 18.20
N TRP A 107 -3.75 12.84 17.06
CA TRP A 107 -3.31 11.94 16.00
C TRP A 107 -2.07 11.12 16.43
N ASP A 108 -1.15 11.76 17.15
CA ASP A 108 -0.01 11.05 17.74
C ASP A 108 -0.48 10.01 18.77
N ALA A 109 -1.45 10.36 19.62
CA ALA A 109 -2.04 9.44 20.59
C ALA A 109 -2.76 8.26 19.91
N ASP A 110 -3.57 8.52 18.90
CA ASP A 110 -4.26 7.49 18.11
C ASP A 110 -3.25 6.55 17.42
N TYR A 111 -2.14 7.10 16.93
CA TYR A 111 -1.07 6.29 16.34
C TYR A 111 -0.38 5.38 17.37
N GLN A 112 -0.13 5.86 18.58
CA GLN A 112 0.43 5.02 19.66
C GLN A 112 -0.54 3.89 20.07
N GLU A 113 -1.83 4.16 20.17
CA GLU A 113 -2.83 3.13 20.45
C GLU A 113 -2.95 2.13 19.30
N TYR A 114 -2.87 2.59 18.04
CA TYR A 114 -2.79 1.72 16.88
C TYR A 114 -1.58 0.77 16.98
N LEU A 115 -0.38 1.26 17.29
CA LEU A 115 0.82 0.43 17.42
C LEU A 115 0.65 -0.63 18.50
N LYS A 116 0.14 -0.26 19.67
CA LYS A 116 -0.12 -1.19 20.78
C LYS A 116 -1.12 -2.28 20.40
N THR A 117 -2.21 -1.91 19.71
CA THR A 117 -3.19 -2.86 19.20
C THR A 117 -2.56 -3.82 18.21
N ARG A 118 -1.66 -3.34 17.34
CA ARG A 118 -0.95 -4.20 16.38
C ARG A 118 0.00 -5.17 17.04
N GLU A 119 0.72 -4.74 18.09
CA GLU A 119 1.59 -5.62 18.88
C GLU A 119 0.79 -6.76 19.52
N GLN A 120 -0.35 -6.45 20.12
CA GLN A 120 -1.21 -7.46 20.72
C GLN A 120 -1.75 -8.43 19.67
N GLN A 121 -2.22 -7.92 18.54
CA GLN A 121 -2.70 -8.77 17.44
C GLN A 121 -1.61 -9.70 16.90
N LEU A 122 -0.37 -9.22 16.78
CA LEU A 122 0.75 -10.05 16.34
C LEU A 122 1.08 -11.12 17.38
N ALA A 123 1.05 -10.79 18.68
CA ALA A 123 1.29 -11.75 19.76
C ALA A 123 0.26 -12.88 19.80
N ASP A 124 -0.98 -12.58 19.42
CA ASP A 124 -2.09 -13.54 19.41
C ASP A 124 -2.26 -14.27 18.06
N GLU A 125 -1.51 -13.89 17.01
CA GLU A 125 -1.68 -14.45 15.67
C GLU A 125 -1.04 -15.84 15.57
N THR A 126 -1.81 -16.80 15.09
CA THR A 126 -1.37 -18.21 14.91
C THR A 126 -1.21 -18.62 13.44
N ASP A 127 -1.72 -17.84 12.51
CA ASP A 127 -1.54 -18.07 11.07
C ASP A 127 -0.20 -17.49 10.61
N LEU A 128 0.68 -18.34 10.07
CA LEU A 128 2.01 -17.93 9.62
C LEU A 128 1.97 -16.82 8.56
N SER A 129 1.08 -16.92 7.59
CA SER A 129 0.99 -15.92 6.50
C SER A 129 0.54 -14.57 7.03
N ARG A 130 -0.40 -14.56 7.97
CA ARG A 130 -0.85 -13.33 8.63
C ARG A 130 0.24 -12.75 9.53
N ALA A 131 0.93 -13.57 10.31
CA ALA A 131 2.04 -13.11 11.14
C ALA A 131 3.15 -12.46 10.29
N LEU A 132 3.55 -13.10 9.18
CA LEU A 132 4.54 -12.54 8.26
C LEU A 132 4.08 -11.21 7.62
N LEU A 133 2.80 -11.12 7.23
CA LEU A 133 2.23 -9.85 6.78
C LEU A 133 2.30 -8.79 7.86
N MET A 134 1.96 -9.12 9.10
CA MET A 134 2.01 -8.18 10.22
C MET A 134 3.43 -7.73 10.51
N LEU A 135 4.42 -8.61 10.45
CA LEU A 135 5.83 -8.27 10.63
C LEU A 135 6.35 -7.30 9.56
N SER A 136 5.78 -7.31 8.36
CA SER A 136 6.13 -6.35 7.32
C SER A 136 5.58 -4.93 7.56
N TYR A 137 4.62 -4.76 8.47
CA TYR A 137 3.98 -3.47 8.74
C TYR A 137 4.73 -2.60 9.71
N GLU A 138 5.39 -3.24 10.66
CA GLU A 138 6.03 -2.55 11.77
C GLU A 138 7.55 -2.66 11.68
N ARG A 139 8.26 -1.84 12.45
CA ARG A 139 9.73 -1.89 12.52
C ARG A 139 10.16 -2.94 13.54
N TYR A 140 9.78 -4.18 13.28
CA TYR A 140 10.20 -5.29 14.12
C TYR A 140 11.59 -5.79 13.73
N SER A 141 12.38 -6.20 14.73
CA SER A 141 13.52 -7.09 14.50
C SER A 141 13.02 -8.51 14.68
N SER A 142 13.06 -9.30 13.62
CA SER A 142 12.50 -10.67 13.62
C SER A 142 13.59 -11.70 13.44
N LEU A 143 13.50 -12.80 14.19
CA LEU A 143 14.27 -14.02 13.95
C LEU A 143 13.32 -15.09 13.43
N ILE A 144 13.51 -15.52 12.18
CA ILE A 144 12.71 -16.56 11.55
C ILE A 144 13.56 -17.83 11.47
N TYR A 145 13.11 -18.89 12.11
CA TYR A 145 13.74 -20.21 12.04
C TYR A 145 12.85 -21.16 11.25
N ILE A 146 13.38 -21.71 10.16
CA ILE A 146 12.68 -22.68 9.31
C ILE A 146 13.44 -24.02 9.42
N PRO A 147 12.85 -25.08 10.01
CA PRO A 147 13.49 -26.37 10.11
C PRO A 147 13.78 -26.98 8.73
N ALA A 148 14.90 -27.66 8.60
CA ALA A 148 15.22 -28.43 7.40
C ALA A 148 14.13 -29.50 7.14
N GLY A 149 13.72 -29.63 5.87
CA GLY A 149 12.65 -30.53 5.46
C GLY A 149 11.23 -30.00 5.71
N SER A 150 11.09 -28.77 6.17
CA SER A 150 9.77 -28.13 6.17
C SER A 150 9.33 -27.86 4.73
N GLY A 151 8.06 -28.15 4.37
CA GLY A 151 7.53 -27.87 3.04
C GLY A 151 7.39 -26.36 2.73
N LEU A 152 7.88 -25.48 3.62
CA LEU A 152 7.80 -24.03 3.46
C LEU A 152 8.81 -23.50 2.44
N PHE A 153 9.95 -24.16 2.25
CA PHE A 153 10.98 -23.76 1.30
C PHE A 153 10.52 -23.80 -0.16
N GLY A 154 9.60 -24.68 -0.52
CA GLY A 154 9.02 -24.77 -1.87
C GLY A 154 7.80 -23.87 -2.11
N ASN A 155 7.46 -23.00 -1.17
CA ASN A 155 6.28 -22.16 -1.24
C ASN A 155 6.66 -20.70 -1.57
N ASP A 156 6.54 -20.32 -2.85
CA ASP A 156 6.86 -18.95 -3.33
C ASP A 156 6.15 -17.86 -2.55
N ARG A 157 4.90 -18.09 -2.12
CA ARG A 157 4.15 -17.13 -1.33
C ARG A 157 4.81 -16.89 0.02
N VAL A 158 5.21 -17.93 0.72
CA VAL A 158 5.88 -17.82 2.02
C VAL A 158 7.24 -17.13 1.85
N THR A 159 8.02 -17.50 0.83
CA THR A 159 9.28 -16.83 0.51
C THR A 159 9.09 -15.33 0.30
N LYS A 160 8.14 -14.93 -0.53
CA LYS A 160 7.82 -13.50 -0.76
C LYS A 160 7.35 -12.78 0.50
N LEU A 161 6.57 -13.42 1.35
CA LEU A 161 6.14 -12.83 2.62
C LEU A 161 7.31 -12.62 3.58
N ILE A 162 8.27 -13.55 3.61
CA ILE A 162 9.51 -13.41 4.41
C ILE A 162 10.37 -12.27 3.86
N GLU A 163 10.56 -12.20 2.55
CA GLU A 163 11.28 -11.10 1.89
C GLU A 163 10.61 -9.74 2.15
N ASN A 164 9.29 -9.70 2.11
CA ASN A 164 8.53 -8.49 2.42
C ASN A 164 8.70 -8.06 3.90
N ALA A 165 8.67 -9.03 4.83
CA ALA A 165 8.93 -8.77 6.24
C ALA A 165 10.37 -8.33 6.50
N ALA A 166 11.34 -8.88 5.76
CA ALA A 166 12.75 -8.50 5.82
C ALA A 166 13.04 -7.13 5.15
N GLY A 167 12.15 -6.66 4.29
CA GLY A 167 12.35 -5.45 3.51
C GLY A 167 13.44 -5.57 2.42
N THR A 168 13.82 -6.80 2.07
CA THR A 168 14.85 -7.10 1.06
C THR A 168 14.65 -8.47 0.46
N GLU A 169 15.16 -8.69 -0.77
CA GLU A 169 15.24 -10.03 -1.36
C GLU A 169 16.23 -10.92 -0.60
N LEU A 170 15.91 -12.20 -0.51
CA LEU A 170 16.71 -13.22 0.17
C LEU A 170 17.10 -14.34 -0.80
N PRO A 171 18.09 -14.12 -1.69
CA PRO A 171 18.45 -15.07 -2.74
C PRO A 171 18.92 -16.42 -2.18
N GLU A 172 19.51 -16.46 -1.00
CA GLU A 172 19.92 -17.73 -0.38
C GLU A 172 18.72 -18.57 0.10
N LEU A 173 17.62 -17.92 0.49
CA LEU A 173 16.36 -18.59 0.82
C LEU A 173 15.76 -19.25 -0.43
N ARG A 174 15.81 -18.56 -1.58
CA ARG A 174 15.35 -19.10 -2.87
C ARG A 174 16.18 -20.27 -3.34
N LYS A 175 17.51 -20.19 -3.24
CA LYS A 175 18.41 -21.31 -3.57
C LYS A 175 18.18 -22.53 -2.67
N ALA A 176 17.92 -22.32 -1.38
CA ALA A 176 17.59 -23.41 -0.47
C ALA A 176 16.28 -24.12 -0.85
N ALA A 177 15.31 -23.39 -1.40
CA ALA A 177 14.06 -23.94 -1.93
C ALA A 177 14.26 -24.82 -3.18
N GLU A 178 15.24 -24.48 -4.03
CA GLU A 178 15.58 -25.24 -5.25
C GLU A 178 16.41 -26.49 -4.97
N SER A 179 17.09 -26.55 -3.84
CA SER A 179 18.03 -27.63 -3.48
C SER A 179 17.45 -28.72 -2.55
N GLY A 180 16.24 -28.54 -2.03
CA GLY A 180 15.55 -29.47 -1.13
C GLY A 180 14.42 -30.20 -1.76
#